data_4ebfef37e8f12125a45f48e951204da5
#
_entry.id   4ebfef37e8f12125a45f48e951204da5
#
_cell.length_a   1.000
_cell.length_b   1.000
_cell.length_c   1.000
_cell.angle_alpha   90.00
_cell.angle_beta   90.00
_cell.angle_gamma   90.00
#
_symmetry.space_group_name_H-M   'P 1'
#
loop_
_entity.id
_entity.type
_entity.pdbx_description
1 polymer ?
#
loop_
_entity_poly.entity_id
_entity_poly.type
_entity_poly.pdbx_seq_one_letter_code
_entity_poly.pdbx_strand_id
1 'polypeptide(L)'
;MITRLEATRYRCFERLGVDVGDFRVLVGANGSGKTTLLDLPGLLGDLLDAKYVVDAFVPRRRKSSEGKARASSLRELVFASRGDDFSFAIEAKLPEEVQSKLVEGMFQRLSKAQRQKTQSALEIDKKRWPSHIRYELGLRVSEDRDLHVVQEYLFVFPEAYKPNRAEPGYQGVRVGERKRKGWRMILQREFGQTAEFTPEVPPPGARTRSTKVGIGNTLLAMPRMLFESEHEYPASRWLHSLLTTDTVFLNPDWEEMRFACPPGQPKTITSDGRNAPWLALELKREGAPEGADIHYRSERYADWIAHVQTALPQVIDIDVREREDDHHAYFVVSYKGDFKVPSPGLSDGTLRILTLTLLPYLDKQPAILVTEEPENGIHPRAIEAVLQSLSSMYDSQVWVSSHSPVVLARAKLDQLLCARLASEGGVEMVAGTDHPRLQEWRGGIDLGSLFAAGVLG
;
A
#
# COMPACT_ATOMS: atom_id res chain seq x y z
N MET A 1 -5.95 -0.59 -7.56
CA MET A 1 -6.10 -0.53 -6.09
C MET A 1 -6.17 -1.94 -5.53
N ILE A 2 -5.49 -2.21 -4.40
CA ILE A 2 -5.54 -3.51 -3.73
C ILE A 2 -6.96 -3.78 -3.25
N THR A 3 -7.47 -4.98 -3.50
CA THR A 3 -8.81 -5.38 -3.06
C THR A 3 -8.78 -6.44 -1.96
N ARG A 4 -7.67 -7.21 -1.87
CA ARG A 4 -7.51 -8.25 -0.86
C ARG A 4 -6.06 -8.55 -0.54
N LEU A 5 -5.79 -8.84 0.74
CA LEU A 5 -4.53 -9.37 1.25
C LEU A 5 -4.78 -10.72 1.93
N GLU A 6 -3.88 -11.67 1.69
CA GLU A 6 -3.86 -12.96 2.36
C GLU A 6 -2.45 -13.28 2.81
N ALA A 7 -2.35 -13.87 3.99
CA ALA A 7 -1.10 -14.45 4.50
C ALA A 7 -1.43 -15.77 5.22
N THR A 8 -0.62 -16.79 5.00
CA THR A 8 -0.79 -18.09 5.64
C THR A 8 0.50 -18.47 6.35
N ARG A 9 0.39 -18.82 7.63
CA ARG A 9 1.50 -19.22 8.50
C ARG A 9 2.64 -18.19 8.58
N TYR A 10 2.28 -16.91 8.54
CA TYR A 10 3.25 -15.81 8.60
C TYR A 10 3.15 -15.06 9.93
N ARG A 11 4.22 -15.07 10.70
CA ARG A 11 4.35 -14.40 12.01
C ARG A 11 3.19 -14.72 12.96
N CYS A 12 2.33 -13.73 13.26
CA CYS A 12 1.16 -13.87 14.12
C CYS A 12 -0.07 -14.45 13.41
N PHE A 13 -0.03 -14.57 12.09
CA PHE A 13 -1.15 -15.06 11.29
C PHE A 13 -1.00 -16.55 10.96
N GLU A 14 -1.87 -17.38 11.48
CA GLU A 14 -2.03 -18.74 10.95
C GLU A 14 -2.71 -18.67 9.58
N ARG A 15 -3.79 -17.91 9.49
CA ARG A 15 -4.51 -17.58 8.26
C ARG A 15 -5.05 -16.17 8.33
N LEU A 16 -4.63 -15.34 7.39
CA LEU A 16 -5.15 -14.00 7.17
C LEU A 16 -5.82 -13.98 5.82
N GLY A 17 -7.02 -13.44 5.73
CA GLY A 17 -7.70 -13.14 4.47
C GLY A 17 -8.61 -11.94 4.68
N VAL A 18 -8.19 -10.75 4.24
CA VAL A 18 -8.91 -9.51 4.48
C VAL A 18 -9.15 -8.75 3.19
N ASP A 19 -10.39 -8.31 3.00
CA ASP A 19 -10.73 -7.37 1.95
C ASP A 19 -10.44 -5.94 2.43
N VAL A 20 -9.70 -5.21 1.62
CA VAL A 20 -9.28 -3.84 1.93
C VAL A 20 -10.04 -2.84 1.07
N GLY A 21 -10.20 -1.62 1.56
CA GLY A 21 -10.88 -0.52 0.86
C GLY A 21 -9.96 0.69 0.76
N ASP A 22 -10.54 1.81 0.32
CA ASP A 22 -9.79 3.03 0.06
C ASP A 22 -9.25 3.65 1.35
N PHE A 23 -10.05 3.66 2.43
CA PHE A 23 -9.61 4.13 3.74
C PHE A 23 -9.87 3.05 4.80
N ARG A 24 -8.84 2.67 5.57
CA ARG A 24 -8.95 1.66 6.64
C ARG A 24 -8.26 2.13 7.91
N VAL A 25 -8.93 1.89 9.03
CA VAL A 25 -8.40 2.12 10.38
C VAL A 25 -8.26 0.77 11.08
N LEU A 26 -7.04 0.35 11.34
CA LEU A 26 -6.71 -0.88 12.04
C LEU A 26 -6.69 -0.64 13.54
N VAL A 27 -7.47 -1.41 14.27
CA VAL A 27 -7.59 -1.30 15.72
C VAL A 27 -7.38 -2.65 16.40
N GLY A 28 -6.97 -2.64 17.65
CA GLY A 28 -6.71 -3.84 18.45
C GLY A 28 -5.58 -3.63 19.45
N ALA A 29 -5.37 -4.57 20.34
CA ALA A 29 -4.33 -4.51 21.38
C ALA A 29 -2.92 -4.41 20.81
N ASN A 30 -1.94 -4.03 21.63
CA ASN A 30 -0.53 -4.09 21.23
C ASN A 30 -0.12 -5.54 20.93
N GLY A 31 0.69 -5.73 19.89
CA GLY A 31 1.09 -7.08 19.46
C GLY A 31 0.01 -7.87 18.69
N SER A 32 -1.15 -7.28 18.39
CA SER A 32 -2.24 -7.94 17.66
C SER A 32 -2.03 -8.00 16.14
N GLY A 33 -0.83 -7.80 15.63
CA GLY A 33 -0.51 -7.99 14.21
C GLY A 33 -0.88 -6.84 13.27
N LYS A 34 -1.30 -5.66 13.78
CA LYS A 34 -1.62 -4.48 12.95
C LYS A 34 -0.46 -4.08 12.05
N THR A 35 0.72 -3.85 12.63
CA THR A 35 1.95 -3.54 11.89
C THR A 35 2.30 -4.62 10.87
N THR A 36 2.09 -5.90 11.22
CA THR A 36 2.35 -7.01 10.29
C THR A 36 1.43 -6.96 9.07
N LEU A 37 0.15 -6.64 9.25
CA LEU A 37 -0.78 -6.46 8.12
C LEU A 37 -0.42 -5.23 7.29
N LEU A 38 -0.14 -4.11 7.95
CA LEU A 38 0.21 -2.85 7.28
C LEU A 38 1.49 -2.95 6.46
N ASP A 39 2.46 -3.76 6.91
CA ASP A 39 3.74 -3.97 6.21
C ASP A 39 3.61 -4.88 4.96
N LEU A 40 2.52 -5.66 4.80
CA LEU A 40 2.42 -6.63 3.70
C LEU A 40 2.59 -6.03 2.30
N PRO A 41 1.99 -4.89 1.92
CA PRO A 41 2.21 -4.32 0.59
C PRO A 41 3.67 -3.90 0.38
N GLY A 42 4.28 -3.24 1.36
CA GLY A 42 5.68 -2.85 1.33
C GLY A 42 6.63 -4.06 1.29
N LEU A 43 6.36 -5.10 2.08
CA LEU A 43 7.12 -6.35 2.04
C LEU A 43 7.07 -7.01 0.66
N LEU A 44 5.88 -7.06 0.03
CA LEU A 44 5.77 -7.63 -1.33
C LEU A 44 6.51 -6.77 -2.35
N GLY A 45 6.52 -5.45 -2.20
CA GLY A 45 7.34 -4.54 -3.00
C GLY A 45 8.83 -4.81 -2.83
N ASP A 46 9.31 -4.89 -1.60
CA ASP A 46 10.72 -5.19 -1.29
C ASP A 46 11.15 -6.56 -1.81
N LEU A 47 10.27 -7.57 -1.74
CA LEU A 47 10.51 -8.90 -2.33
C LEU A 47 10.69 -8.83 -3.85
N LEU A 48 9.87 -8.02 -4.53
CA LEU A 48 9.93 -7.85 -6.00
C LEU A 48 11.16 -7.05 -6.45
N ASP A 49 11.67 -6.14 -5.62
CA ASP A 49 12.87 -5.35 -5.89
C ASP A 49 14.16 -6.01 -5.41
N ALA A 50 14.07 -6.95 -4.48
CA ALA A 50 15.22 -7.63 -3.90
C ALA A 50 15.92 -8.56 -4.90
N LYS A 51 17.27 -8.59 -4.83
CA LYS A 51 18.04 -9.56 -5.61
C LYS A 51 17.75 -11.00 -5.16
N TYR A 52 17.67 -11.24 -3.86
CA TYR A 52 17.32 -12.54 -3.27
C TYR A 52 16.15 -12.34 -2.31
N VAL A 53 15.21 -13.28 -2.26
CA VAL A 53 14.02 -13.18 -1.41
C VAL A 53 14.33 -12.99 0.08
N VAL A 54 15.46 -13.50 0.56
CA VAL A 54 15.90 -13.31 1.95
C VAL A 54 16.27 -11.86 2.27
N ASP A 55 16.72 -11.09 1.27
CA ASP A 55 17.18 -9.71 1.46
C ASP A 55 16.03 -8.77 1.85
N ALA A 56 14.78 -9.10 1.52
CA ALA A 56 13.59 -8.35 1.94
C ALA A 56 13.28 -8.47 3.45
N PHE A 57 13.79 -9.50 4.10
CA PHE A 57 13.54 -9.74 5.53
C PHE A 57 14.76 -9.42 6.40
N VAL A 58 15.94 -9.78 5.92
CA VAL A 58 17.21 -9.63 6.65
C VAL A 58 18.24 -9.01 5.69
N PRO A 59 18.31 -7.69 5.56
CA PRO A 59 19.25 -7.04 4.65
C PRO A 59 20.70 -7.39 5.00
N ARG A 60 21.45 -7.93 4.04
CA ARG A 60 22.85 -8.37 4.21
C ARG A 60 23.85 -7.24 4.34
N ARG A 61 23.49 -6.00 3.96
CA ARG A 61 24.30 -4.80 4.11
C ARG A 61 23.41 -3.62 4.49
N ARG A 62 23.78 -2.93 5.57
CA ARG A 62 23.25 -1.61 5.88
C ARG A 62 23.71 -0.65 4.77
N LYS A 63 22.91 -0.44 3.74
CA LYS A 63 22.92 0.84 3.04
C LYS A 63 22.18 1.80 3.96
N SER A 64 22.80 2.94 4.19
CA SER A 64 22.30 4.03 5.01
C SER A 64 20.78 4.18 4.97
N SER A 65 20.14 4.19 6.14
CA SER A 65 18.79 4.66 6.46
C SER A 65 17.54 3.93 5.93
N GLU A 66 17.61 3.05 4.94
CA GLU A 66 16.45 2.40 4.36
C GLU A 66 16.40 0.92 4.76
N GLY A 67 15.50 0.58 5.68
CA GLY A 67 15.10 -0.79 5.98
C GLY A 67 15.60 -1.31 7.32
N LYS A 68 14.78 -1.19 8.36
CA LYS A 68 14.89 -2.03 9.55
C LYS A 68 14.71 -3.48 9.12
N ALA A 69 15.63 -4.37 9.58
CA ALA A 69 15.44 -5.81 9.42
C ALA A 69 14.04 -6.20 9.95
N ARG A 70 13.26 -6.89 9.13
CA ARG A 70 11.92 -7.36 9.53
C ARG A 70 11.97 -8.50 10.52
N ALA A 71 13.05 -9.27 10.54
CA ALA A 71 13.25 -10.38 11.46
C ALA A 71 14.71 -10.47 11.90
N SER A 72 14.97 -10.92 13.11
CA SER A 72 16.31 -11.24 13.60
C SER A 72 16.73 -12.65 13.19
N SER A 73 15.77 -13.56 13.00
CA SER A 73 15.96 -14.90 12.45
C SER A 73 14.83 -15.26 11.49
N LEU A 74 15.11 -16.14 10.52
CA LEU A 74 14.09 -16.58 9.55
C LEU A 74 12.98 -17.40 10.18
N ARG A 75 13.22 -18.05 11.33
CA ARG A 75 12.21 -18.79 12.08
C ARG A 75 11.09 -17.90 12.61
N GLU A 76 11.38 -16.64 12.92
CA GLU A 76 10.37 -15.66 13.37
C GLU A 76 9.35 -15.31 12.28
N LEU A 77 9.64 -15.60 11.01
CA LEU A 77 8.72 -15.39 9.90
C LEU A 77 7.62 -16.43 9.86
N VAL A 78 7.85 -17.63 10.40
CA VAL A 78 6.89 -18.73 10.38
C VAL A 78 5.98 -18.67 11.62
N PHE A 79 4.68 -18.84 11.42
CA PHE A 79 3.67 -18.81 12.49
C PHE A 79 4.05 -19.76 13.63
N ALA A 80 4.08 -19.22 14.85
CA ALA A 80 4.46 -19.94 16.06
C ALA A 80 5.81 -20.69 15.96
N SER A 81 6.67 -20.32 15.01
CA SER A 81 7.93 -21.01 14.67
C SER A 81 7.76 -22.49 14.36
N ARG A 82 6.57 -22.90 13.89
CA ARG A 82 6.21 -24.31 13.61
C ARG A 82 6.20 -24.59 12.11
N GLY A 83 7.04 -25.52 11.65
CA GLY A 83 7.25 -25.85 10.24
C GLY A 83 8.10 -24.79 9.53
N ASP A 84 8.14 -24.84 8.21
CA ASP A 84 9.10 -24.10 7.40
C ASP A 84 8.46 -23.21 6.34
N ASP A 85 7.19 -23.40 6.02
CA ASP A 85 6.52 -22.73 4.90
C ASP A 85 5.59 -21.62 5.38
N PHE A 86 5.55 -20.54 4.62
CA PHE A 86 4.55 -19.48 4.73
C PHE A 86 4.23 -18.91 3.35
N SER A 87 3.09 -18.26 3.19
CA SER A 87 2.69 -17.75 1.88
C SER A 87 1.91 -16.44 1.97
N PHE A 88 1.90 -15.72 0.86
CA PHE A 88 1.17 -14.48 0.65
C PHE A 88 0.32 -14.57 -0.61
N ALA A 89 -0.78 -13.83 -0.61
CA ALA A 89 -1.49 -13.51 -1.83
C ALA A 89 -2.02 -12.07 -1.79
N ILE A 90 -1.97 -11.40 -2.94
CA ILE A 90 -2.50 -10.05 -3.11
C ILE A 90 -3.40 -10.03 -4.33
N GLU A 91 -4.58 -9.42 -4.17
CA GLU A 91 -5.47 -9.12 -5.30
C GLU A 91 -5.59 -7.62 -5.47
N ALA A 92 -5.60 -7.17 -6.72
CA ALA A 92 -5.80 -5.78 -7.05
C ALA A 92 -6.74 -5.61 -8.24
N LYS A 93 -7.53 -4.54 -8.21
CA LYS A 93 -8.33 -4.08 -9.35
C LYS A 93 -7.45 -3.25 -10.28
N LEU A 94 -7.42 -3.62 -11.54
CA LEU A 94 -6.64 -2.95 -12.58
C LEU A 94 -7.27 -1.60 -12.96
N PRO A 95 -6.46 -0.57 -13.30
CA PRO A 95 -6.96 0.67 -13.89
C PRO A 95 -7.59 0.42 -15.26
N GLU A 96 -8.51 1.29 -15.67
CA GLU A 96 -9.23 1.15 -16.95
C GLU A 96 -8.29 1.11 -18.15
N GLU A 97 -7.22 1.86 -18.12
CA GLU A 97 -6.20 1.87 -19.19
C GLU A 97 -5.56 0.49 -19.37
N VAL A 98 -5.20 -0.18 -18.27
CA VAL A 98 -4.61 -1.53 -18.29
C VAL A 98 -5.65 -2.55 -18.74
N GLN A 99 -6.89 -2.45 -18.27
CA GLN A 99 -7.98 -3.31 -18.69
C GLN A 99 -8.22 -3.21 -20.20
N SER A 100 -8.20 -2.00 -20.76
CA SER A 100 -8.37 -1.77 -22.21
C SER A 100 -7.25 -2.45 -23.02
N LYS A 101 -5.99 -2.32 -22.61
CA LYS A 101 -4.85 -3.01 -23.25
C LYS A 101 -5.02 -4.53 -23.22
N LEU A 102 -5.51 -5.09 -22.11
CA LEU A 102 -5.77 -6.54 -22.00
C LEU A 102 -6.89 -7.00 -22.93
N VAL A 103 -7.98 -6.23 -23.02
CA VAL A 103 -9.12 -6.51 -23.91
C VAL A 103 -8.69 -6.45 -25.36
N GLU A 104 -7.92 -5.44 -25.78
CA GLU A 104 -7.34 -5.35 -27.13
C GLU A 104 -6.48 -6.58 -27.46
N GLY A 105 -5.61 -6.98 -26.51
CA GLY A 105 -4.79 -8.19 -26.65
C GLY A 105 -5.61 -9.48 -26.76
N MET A 106 -6.76 -9.55 -26.09
CA MET A 106 -7.70 -10.67 -26.25
C MET A 106 -8.29 -10.70 -27.68
N PHE A 107 -8.69 -9.56 -28.23
CA PHE A 107 -9.24 -9.47 -29.58
C PHE A 107 -8.24 -9.86 -30.65
N GLN A 108 -6.95 -9.54 -30.46
CA GLN A 108 -5.90 -9.93 -31.39
C GLN A 108 -5.78 -11.47 -31.56
N ARG A 109 -6.20 -12.24 -30.56
CA ARG A 109 -6.17 -13.72 -30.54
C ARG A 109 -7.36 -14.38 -31.26
N LEU A 110 -8.43 -13.63 -31.49
CA LEU A 110 -9.68 -14.17 -31.99
C LEU A 110 -9.76 -14.08 -33.52
N SER A 111 -10.38 -15.08 -34.17
CA SER A 111 -10.76 -14.99 -35.59
C SER A 111 -11.79 -13.86 -35.80
N LYS A 112 -11.93 -13.38 -37.04
CA LYS A 112 -12.85 -12.27 -37.35
C LYS A 112 -14.28 -12.54 -36.89
N ALA A 113 -14.80 -13.76 -37.05
CA ALA A 113 -16.15 -14.16 -36.60
C ALA A 113 -16.25 -14.22 -35.05
N GLN A 114 -15.19 -14.71 -34.37
CA GLN A 114 -15.12 -14.75 -32.92
C GLN A 114 -15.00 -13.35 -32.30
N ARG A 115 -14.25 -12.43 -32.95
CA ARG A 115 -14.13 -11.03 -32.50
C ARG A 115 -15.48 -10.36 -32.39
N GLN A 116 -16.31 -10.44 -33.43
CA GLN A 116 -17.64 -9.79 -33.46
C GLN A 116 -18.55 -10.31 -32.35
N LYS A 117 -18.61 -11.62 -32.13
CA LYS A 117 -19.41 -12.22 -31.05
C LYS A 117 -18.88 -11.87 -29.66
N THR A 118 -17.56 -11.88 -29.45
CA THR A 118 -16.92 -11.57 -28.17
C THR A 118 -17.00 -10.08 -27.88
N GLN A 119 -16.83 -9.23 -28.88
CA GLN A 119 -16.94 -7.78 -28.75
C GLN A 119 -18.33 -7.38 -28.28
N SER A 120 -19.40 -7.87 -28.95
CA SER A 120 -20.77 -7.61 -28.51
C SER A 120 -21.05 -8.09 -27.09
N ALA A 121 -20.50 -9.24 -26.69
CA ALA A 121 -20.68 -9.76 -25.32
C ALA A 121 -19.90 -8.93 -24.27
N LEU A 122 -18.72 -8.42 -24.59
CA LEU A 122 -17.91 -7.59 -23.69
C LEU A 122 -18.40 -6.14 -23.62
N GLU A 123 -18.95 -5.59 -24.71
CA GLU A 123 -19.60 -4.28 -24.74
C GLU A 123 -20.86 -4.26 -23.86
N ILE A 124 -21.59 -5.39 -23.83
CA ILE A 124 -22.80 -5.54 -23.02
C ILE A 124 -22.50 -5.73 -21.54
N ASP A 125 -21.39 -6.43 -21.20
CA ASP A 125 -21.09 -6.80 -19.82
C ASP A 125 -19.61 -6.54 -19.48
N LYS A 126 -19.29 -5.32 -19.03
CA LYS A 126 -17.94 -4.94 -18.58
C LYS A 126 -17.41 -5.80 -17.40
N LYS A 127 -18.29 -6.46 -16.62
CA LYS A 127 -17.86 -7.37 -15.53
C LYS A 127 -17.10 -8.60 -16.04
N ARG A 128 -17.17 -8.88 -17.35
CA ARG A 128 -16.38 -9.93 -17.99
C ARG A 128 -15.02 -9.47 -18.52
N TRP A 129 -14.69 -8.21 -18.38
CA TRP A 129 -13.36 -7.70 -18.72
C TRP A 129 -12.31 -8.23 -17.72
N PRO A 130 -11.08 -8.49 -18.16
CA PRO A 130 -9.98 -8.82 -17.26
C PRO A 130 -9.67 -7.58 -16.40
N SER A 131 -10.27 -7.53 -15.23
CA SER A 131 -10.31 -6.35 -14.37
C SER A 131 -9.55 -6.50 -13.07
N HIS A 132 -9.06 -7.70 -12.76
CA HIS A 132 -8.36 -8.02 -11.53
C HIS A 132 -7.09 -8.81 -11.82
N ILE A 133 -6.10 -8.61 -10.98
CA ILE A 133 -4.86 -9.37 -10.94
C ILE A 133 -4.68 -9.99 -9.56
N ARG A 134 -4.16 -11.21 -9.49
CA ARG A 134 -3.79 -11.89 -8.25
C ARG A 134 -2.39 -12.46 -8.36
N TYR A 135 -1.55 -12.13 -7.39
CA TYR A 135 -0.21 -12.67 -7.22
C TYR A 135 -0.15 -13.52 -5.97
N GLU A 136 0.39 -14.72 -6.08
CA GLU A 136 0.55 -15.69 -4.99
C GLU A 136 2.01 -16.09 -4.89
N LEU A 137 2.55 -16.06 -3.66
CA LEU A 137 3.93 -16.38 -3.35
C LEU A 137 4.02 -17.29 -2.13
N GLY A 138 4.61 -18.47 -2.30
CA GLY A 138 4.95 -19.38 -1.20
C GLY A 138 6.45 -19.42 -0.98
N LEU A 139 6.86 -19.30 0.26
CA LEU A 139 8.25 -19.28 0.69
C LEU A 139 8.51 -20.40 1.72
N ARG A 140 9.73 -20.93 1.73
CA ARG A 140 10.22 -21.93 2.68
C ARG A 140 11.53 -21.49 3.30
N VAL A 141 11.62 -21.57 4.61
CA VAL A 141 12.87 -21.44 5.36
C VAL A 141 13.72 -22.69 5.12
N SER A 142 14.94 -22.50 4.64
CA SER A 142 15.89 -23.58 4.38
C SER A 142 17.10 -23.46 5.31
N GLU A 143 17.34 -24.49 6.11
CA GLU A 143 18.47 -24.59 7.06
C GLU A 143 18.63 -23.37 7.98
N ASP A 144 17.55 -22.63 8.27
CA ASP A 144 17.51 -21.38 9.04
C ASP A 144 18.42 -20.24 8.51
N ARG A 145 18.89 -20.38 7.27
CA ARG A 145 19.88 -19.46 6.66
C ARG A 145 19.39 -18.79 5.39
N ASP A 146 18.44 -19.39 4.68
CA ASP A 146 17.95 -18.89 3.40
C ASP A 146 16.45 -19.10 3.24
N LEU A 147 15.88 -18.38 2.28
CA LEU A 147 14.48 -18.52 1.87
C LEU A 147 14.42 -19.02 0.44
N HIS A 148 13.62 -20.06 0.23
CA HIS A 148 13.36 -20.62 -1.08
C HIS A 148 11.93 -20.32 -1.52
N VAL A 149 11.77 -19.93 -2.78
CA VAL A 149 10.47 -19.84 -3.43
C VAL A 149 9.97 -21.24 -3.71
N VAL A 150 8.88 -21.64 -3.06
CA VAL A 150 8.26 -22.96 -3.29
C VAL A 150 7.18 -22.90 -4.34
N GLN A 151 6.54 -21.73 -4.50
CA GLN A 151 5.52 -21.51 -5.51
C GLN A 151 5.39 -20.02 -5.81
N GLU A 152 5.13 -19.69 -7.07
CA GLU A 152 4.91 -18.33 -7.53
C GLU A 152 3.92 -18.36 -8.69
N TYR A 153 2.78 -17.68 -8.52
CA TYR A 153 1.70 -17.66 -9.49
C TYR A 153 1.17 -16.25 -9.69
N LEU A 154 0.79 -15.96 -10.92
CA LEU A 154 0.13 -14.71 -11.28
C LEU A 154 -1.05 -14.99 -12.18
N PHE A 155 -2.19 -14.42 -11.84
CA PHE A 155 -3.45 -14.58 -12.56
C PHE A 155 -4.08 -13.24 -12.89
N VAL A 156 -4.72 -13.18 -14.05
CA VAL A 156 -5.63 -12.09 -14.42
C VAL A 156 -7.04 -12.67 -14.58
N PHE A 157 -8.06 -12.01 -14.02
CA PHE A 157 -9.43 -12.50 -14.03
C PHE A 157 -10.47 -11.37 -14.05
N PRO A 158 -11.67 -11.64 -14.58
CA PRO A 158 -12.79 -10.72 -14.57
C PRO A 158 -13.50 -10.68 -13.21
N GLU A 159 -14.16 -9.57 -12.90
CA GLU A 159 -14.97 -9.42 -11.69
C GLU A 159 -16.07 -10.49 -11.58
N ALA A 160 -16.69 -10.85 -12.70
CA ALA A 160 -17.72 -11.89 -12.75
C ALA A 160 -17.28 -13.28 -12.26
N TYR A 161 -15.96 -13.49 -12.15
CA TYR A 161 -15.36 -14.76 -11.67
C TYR A 161 -14.55 -14.58 -10.40
N LYS A 162 -14.82 -13.55 -9.61
CA LYS A 162 -14.29 -13.44 -8.24
C LYS A 162 -14.70 -14.66 -7.41
N PRO A 163 -13.82 -15.18 -6.54
CA PRO A 163 -14.19 -16.25 -5.62
C PRO A 163 -15.33 -15.81 -4.69
N ASN A 164 -16.33 -16.68 -4.47
CA ASN A 164 -17.30 -16.47 -3.42
C ASN A 164 -16.67 -16.79 -2.06
N ARG A 165 -16.23 -15.78 -1.34
CA ARG A 165 -15.50 -15.90 -0.07
C ARG A 165 -16.41 -16.11 1.13
N ALA A 166 -17.71 -15.93 0.96
CA ALA A 166 -18.73 -16.23 1.97
C ALA A 166 -19.07 -17.71 2.07
N GLU A 167 -18.56 -18.56 1.15
CA GLU A 167 -18.81 -20.00 1.21
C GLU A 167 -18.10 -20.62 2.42
N PRO A 168 -18.82 -21.46 3.21
CA PRO A 168 -18.21 -22.21 4.30
C PRO A 168 -17.02 -23.04 3.79
N GLY A 169 -15.87 -22.90 4.47
CA GLY A 169 -14.64 -23.60 4.08
C GLY A 169 -13.79 -22.93 3.01
N TYR A 170 -14.14 -21.70 2.53
CA TYR A 170 -13.22 -20.93 1.71
C TYR A 170 -11.91 -20.65 2.47
N GLN A 171 -10.83 -21.22 2.00
CA GLN A 171 -9.49 -21.12 2.64
C GLN A 171 -8.50 -20.27 1.81
N GLY A 172 -8.99 -19.42 0.92
CA GLY A 172 -8.17 -18.77 -0.07
C GLY A 172 -7.99 -19.64 -1.35
N VAL A 173 -7.32 -19.09 -2.35
CA VAL A 173 -6.99 -19.89 -3.55
C VAL A 173 -5.89 -20.85 -3.18
N ARG A 174 -6.19 -22.15 -3.17
CA ARG A 174 -5.16 -23.17 -3.08
C ARG A 174 -4.42 -23.20 -4.40
N VAL A 175 -3.13 -23.12 -4.34
CA VAL A 175 -2.22 -23.18 -5.49
C VAL A 175 -2.41 -24.40 -6.42
N GLY A 176 -3.15 -25.41 -6.03
CA GLY A 176 -3.50 -26.56 -6.87
C GLY A 176 -4.72 -26.40 -7.79
N GLU A 177 -5.52 -25.34 -7.61
CA GLU A 177 -6.72 -25.12 -8.44
C GLU A 177 -6.38 -24.32 -9.72
N ARG A 178 -5.55 -24.90 -10.57
CA ARG A 178 -4.98 -24.29 -11.79
C ARG A 178 -6.00 -23.90 -12.87
N LYS A 179 -7.24 -24.35 -12.78
CA LYS A 179 -8.26 -24.14 -13.81
C LYS A 179 -9.54 -23.56 -13.23
N ARG A 180 -9.47 -22.31 -12.77
CA ARG A 180 -10.71 -21.57 -12.49
C ARG A 180 -11.29 -21.01 -13.79
N LYS A 181 -12.60 -21.16 -13.97
CA LYS A 181 -13.32 -20.60 -15.10
C LYS A 181 -13.08 -19.10 -15.17
N GLY A 182 -12.66 -18.59 -16.32
CA GLY A 182 -12.40 -17.17 -16.55
C GLY A 182 -11.07 -16.64 -16.03
N TRP A 183 -10.30 -17.44 -15.26
CA TRP A 183 -8.96 -17.06 -14.80
C TRP A 183 -7.91 -17.40 -15.83
N ARG A 184 -7.02 -16.46 -16.09
CA ARG A 184 -5.90 -16.65 -16.99
C ARG A 184 -4.59 -16.61 -16.19
N MET A 185 -3.85 -17.70 -16.22
CA MET A 185 -2.54 -17.82 -15.61
C MET A 185 -1.50 -17.14 -16.49
N ILE A 186 -0.74 -16.22 -15.91
CA ILE A 186 0.32 -15.44 -16.55
C ILE A 186 1.68 -15.98 -16.16
N LEU A 187 1.87 -16.30 -14.88
CA LEU A 187 3.08 -16.88 -14.32
C LEU A 187 2.72 -18.13 -13.54
N GLN A 188 3.48 -19.19 -13.76
CA GLN A 188 3.42 -20.43 -12.99
C GLN A 188 4.84 -20.89 -12.67
N ARG A 189 5.09 -21.17 -11.39
CA ARG A 189 6.32 -21.79 -10.92
C ARG A 189 6.07 -22.62 -9.69
N GLU A 190 6.70 -23.80 -9.63
CA GLU A 190 6.77 -24.67 -8.46
C GLU A 190 8.22 -24.97 -8.11
N PHE A 191 8.47 -25.37 -6.87
CA PHE A 191 9.81 -25.68 -6.37
C PHE A 191 10.54 -26.71 -7.28
N GLY A 192 11.75 -26.37 -7.66
CA GLY A 192 12.57 -27.24 -8.51
C GLY A 192 12.15 -27.30 -9.98
N GLN A 193 11.11 -26.54 -10.38
CA GLN A 193 10.65 -26.46 -11.78
C GLN A 193 11.05 -25.14 -12.44
N THR A 194 11.05 -25.13 -13.77
CA THR A 194 11.18 -23.89 -14.56
C THR A 194 9.95 -23.03 -14.37
N ALA A 195 10.16 -21.71 -14.35
CA ALA A 195 9.05 -20.76 -14.41
C ALA A 195 8.47 -20.74 -15.83
N GLU A 196 7.16 -20.75 -15.96
CA GLU A 196 6.44 -20.64 -17.22
C GLU A 196 5.70 -19.30 -17.28
N PHE A 197 5.98 -18.50 -18.32
CA PHE A 197 5.42 -17.19 -18.55
C PHE A 197 4.49 -17.22 -19.76
N THR A 198 3.27 -16.74 -19.60
CA THR A 198 2.29 -16.60 -20.68
C THR A 198 2.00 -15.11 -20.91
N PRO A 199 2.30 -14.54 -22.07
CA PRO A 199 2.04 -13.11 -22.32
C PRO A 199 0.59 -12.71 -22.05
N GLU A 200 0.38 -11.57 -21.41
CA GLU A 200 -0.94 -10.97 -21.21
C GLU A 200 -1.50 -10.43 -22.53
N VAL A 201 -0.63 -9.78 -23.30
CA VAL A 201 -0.89 -9.27 -24.64
C VAL A 201 0.09 -9.93 -25.59
N PRO A 202 -0.35 -10.75 -26.55
CA PRO A 202 0.57 -11.37 -27.50
C PRO A 202 1.15 -10.32 -28.45
N PRO A 203 2.39 -10.50 -28.94
CA PRO A 203 2.92 -9.68 -30.01
C PRO A 203 2.03 -9.75 -31.27
N PRO A 204 1.93 -8.66 -32.06
CA PRO A 204 1.14 -8.64 -33.29
C PRO A 204 1.54 -9.78 -34.26
N GLY A 205 0.56 -10.56 -34.70
CA GLY A 205 0.77 -11.65 -35.68
C GLY A 205 1.40 -12.94 -35.11
N ALA A 206 1.77 -12.97 -33.83
CA ALA A 206 2.33 -14.15 -33.19
C ALA A 206 1.28 -15.01 -32.48
N ARG A 207 1.47 -16.33 -32.51
CA ARG A 207 0.70 -17.22 -31.61
C ARG A 207 1.25 -17.06 -30.20
N THR A 208 0.35 -16.96 -29.20
CA THR A 208 0.72 -16.95 -27.80
C THR A 208 1.48 -18.26 -27.48
N ARG A 209 2.76 -18.15 -27.20
CA ARG A 209 3.57 -19.25 -26.67
C ARG A 209 4.00 -18.89 -25.27
N SER A 210 3.85 -19.81 -24.34
CA SER A 210 4.50 -19.68 -23.05
C SER A 210 6.00 -19.89 -23.18
N THR A 211 6.76 -19.10 -22.44
CA THR A 211 8.22 -19.19 -22.33
C THR A 211 8.59 -19.88 -21.04
N LYS A 212 9.50 -20.85 -21.08
CA LYS A 212 10.02 -21.52 -19.90
C LYS A 212 11.42 -21.05 -19.58
N VAL A 213 11.62 -20.60 -18.34
CA VAL A 213 12.91 -20.05 -17.90
C VAL A 213 13.34 -20.74 -16.59
N GLY A 214 14.60 -21.18 -16.54
CA GLY A 214 15.20 -21.69 -15.30
C GLY A 214 15.56 -20.53 -14.37
N ILE A 215 15.01 -20.53 -13.16
CA ILE A 215 15.26 -19.50 -12.16
C ILE A 215 15.63 -20.15 -10.84
N GLY A 216 16.71 -19.68 -10.21
CA GLY A 216 17.16 -20.17 -8.90
C GLY A 216 16.10 -20.01 -7.82
N ASN A 217 16.02 -20.95 -6.89
CA ASN A 217 14.97 -20.99 -5.87
C ASN A 217 15.00 -19.80 -4.89
N THR A 218 16.07 -19.03 -4.84
CA THR A 218 16.21 -17.82 -4.02
C THR A 218 15.81 -16.53 -4.73
N LEU A 219 15.33 -16.61 -5.99
CA LEU A 219 14.96 -15.48 -6.82
C LEU A 219 13.46 -15.55 -7.16
N LEU A 220 12.81 -14.40 -7.33
CA LEU A 220 11.45 -14.33 -7.88
C LEU A 220 11.46 -14.40 -9.40
N ALA A 221 10.40 -14.97 -9.96
CA ALA A 221 10.23 -15.09 -11.41
C ALA A 221 9.56 -13.87 -12.03
N MET A 222 8.65 -13.20 -11.30
CA MET A 222 7.92 -12.04 -11.81
C MET A 222 8.84 -10.89 -12.26
N PRO A 223 9.87 -10.44 -11.50
CA PRO A 223 10.78 -9.40 -11.98
C PRO A 223 11.54 -9.81 -13.26
N ARG A 224 11.92 -11.08 -13.35
CA ARG A 224 12.59 -11.62 -14.54
C ARG A 224 11.69 -11.59 -15.76
N MET A 225 10.44 -11.99 -15.62
CA MET A 225 9.42 -11.94 -16.66
C MET A 225 9.26 -10.52 -17.22
N LEU A 226 9.18 -9.52 -16.34
CA LEU A 226 9.01 -8.12 -16.73
C LEU A 226 10.23 -7.54 -17.45
N PHE A 227 11.43 -8.07 -17.18
CA PHE A 227 12.65 -7.64 -17.84
C PHE A 227 12.75 -8.15 -19.28
N GLU A 228 12.18 -9.33 -19.60
CA GLU A 228 12.26 -9.94 -20.93
C GLU A 228 11.38 -9.27 -21.98
N SER A 229 10.25 -8.65 -21.59
CA SER A 229 9.34 -7.97 -22.54
C SER A 229 8.64 -6.76 -21.93
N GLU A 230 8.77 -5.60 -22.58
CA GLU A 230 8.19 -4.36 -22.10
C GLU A 230 6.67 -4.27 -22.35
N HIS A 231 6.17 -4.86 -23.44
CA HIS A 231 4.78 -4.65 -23.89
C HIS A 231 3.84 -5.82 -23.62
N GLU A 232 4.37 -6.99 -23.31
CA GLU A 232 3.56 -8.22 -23.23
C GLU A 232 2.84 -8.40 -21.88
N TYR A 233 3.26 -7.66 -20.82
CA TYR A 233 2.80 -7.85 -19.44
C TYR A 233 2.27 -6.55 -18.78
N PRO A 234 1.27 -5.86 -19.36
CA PRO A 234 0.82 -4.57 -18.82
C PRO A 234 0.24 -4.65 -17.40
N ALA A 235 -0.53 -5.68 -17.06
CA ALA A 235 -1.11 -5.82 -15.73
C ALA A 235 -0.05 -6.21 -14.68
N SER A 236 0.85 -7.12 -15.03
CA SER A 236 1.97 -7.52 -14.15
C SER A 236 2.89 -6.33 -13.87
N ARG A 237 3.21 -5.54 -14.89
CA ARG A 237 4.04 -4.34 -14.76
C ARG A 237 3.38 -3.28 -13.88
N TRP A 238 2.07 -3.09 -14.07
CA TRP A 238 1.31 -2.19 -13.22
C TRP A 238 1.33 -2.67 -11.75
N LEU A 239 1.10 -3.96 -11.47
CA LEU A 239 1.16 -4.50 -10.11
C LEU A 239 2.56 -4.35 -9.50
N HIS A 240 3.60 -4.61 -10.28
CA HIS A 240 4.98 -4.41 -9.85
C HIS A 240 5.21 -2.94 -9.45
N SER A 241 4.86 -1.96 -10.32
CA SER A 241 5.00 -0.54 -10.02
C SER A 241 4.19 -0.13 -8.79
N LEU A 242 2.95 -0.60 -8.69
CA LEU A 242 2.08 -0.35 -7.53
C LEU A 242 2.76 -0.73 -6.21
N LEU A 243 3.43 -1.87 -6.17
CA LEU A 243 4.03 -2.39 -4.94
C LEU A 243 5.44 -1.82 -4.67
N THR A 244 6.25 -1.59 -5.72
CA THR A 244 7.66 -1.17 -5.55
C THR A 244 7.85 0.34 -5.50
N THR A 245 7.03 1.11 -6.23
CA THR A 245 7.22 2.56 -6.39
C THR A 245 6.06 3.40 -5.87
N ASP A 246 4.83 2.88 -5.93
CA ASP A 246 3.64 3.66 -5.64
C ASP A 246 3.02 3.31 -4.26
N THR A 247 3.70 2.47 -3.47
CA THR A 247 3.37 2.14 -2.08
C THR A 247 4.35 2.82 -1.14
N VAL A 248 3.84 3.60 -0.20
CA VAL A 248 4.64 4.29 0.82
C VAL A 248 4.17 3.86 2.21
N PHE A 249 5.07 3.28 2.98
CA PHE A 249 4.92 3.14 4.42
C PHE A 249 5.50 4.39 5.08
N LEU A 250 4.64 5.34 5.39
CA LEU A 250 5.02 6.62 5.98
C LEU A 250 5.28 6.45 7.48
N ASN A 251 6.54 6.48 7.85
CA ASN A 251 7.03 6.45 9.23
C ASN A 251 8.03 7.60 9.43
N PRO A 252 7.55 8.84 9.59
CA PRO A 252 8.39 10.03 9.57
C PRO A 252 9.45 10.02 10.66
N ASP A 253 10.66 10.42 10.29
CA ASP A 253 11.74 10.73 11.22
C ASP A 253 11.67 12.20 11.63
N TRP A 254 11.01 12.49 12.77
CA TRP A 254 10.76 13.86 13.22
C TRP A 254 12.03 14.61 13.60
N GLU A 255 13.09 13.94 14.00
CA GLU A 255 14.37 14.56 14.27
C GLU A 255 15.04 14.98 12.96
N GLU A 256 15.10 14.10 11.98
CA GLU A 256 15.65 14.41 10.66
C GLU A 256 14.82 15.50 9.92
N MET A 257 13.51 15.53 10.09
CA MET A 257 12.65 16.56 9.50
C MET A 257 12.84 17.97 10.07
N ARG A 258 13.56 18.10 11.20
CA ARG A 258 13.97 19.41 11.74
C ARG A 258 15.10 20.03 10.93
N PHE A 259 15.89 19.23 10.23
CA PHE A 259 16.94 19.72 9.36
C PHE A 259 16.38 20.13 7.99
N ALA A 260 17.10 21.04 7.33
CA ALA A 260 16.75 21.41 5.96
C ALA A 260 17.04 20.23 5.02
N CYS A 261 16.11 19.97 4.11
CA CYS A 261 16.17 18.83 3.20
C CYS A 261 16.98 19.17 1.94
N PRO A 262 17.94 18.34 1.52
CA PRO A 262 18.76 18.59 0.33
C PRO A 262 17.92 18.56 -0.95
N PRO A 263 18.38 19.20 -2.05
CA PRO A 263 17.71 19.18 -3.35
C PRO A 263 17.72 17.78 -4.00
N GLY A 264 16.97 17.63 -5.09
CA GLY A 264 16.94 16.38 -5.86
C GLY A 264 16.04 15.29 -5.26
N GLN A 265 15.08 15.67 -4.43
CA GLN A 265 14.14 14.77 -3.78
C GLN A 265 13.09 14.19 -4.74
N PRO A 266 12.53 13.02 -4.45
CA PRO A 266 11.37 12.49 -5.17
C PRO A 266 10.18 13.44 -5.12
N LYS A 267 9.34 13.39 -6.17
CA LYS A 267 8.08 14.17 -6.25
C LYS A 267 6.91 13.53 -5.48
N THR A 268 7.12 12.38 -4.88
CA THR A 268 6.20 11.72 -3.95
C THR A 268 6.79 11.77 -2.56
N ILE A 269 5.94 11.74 -1.53
CA ILE A 269 6.41 11.71 -0.14
C ILE A 269 7.32 10.51 0.10
N THR A 270 8.46 10.72 0.75
CA THR A 270 9.38 9.65 1.17
C THR A 270 8.88 8.98 2.45
N SER A 271 9.30 7.74 2.69
CA SER A 271 8.90 6.97 3.88
C SER A 271 9.25 7.67 5.20
N ASP A 272 10.35 8.41 5.25
CA ASP A 272 10.81 9.21 6.39
C ASP A 272 10.19 10.61 6.47
N GLY A 273 9.42 11.04 5.45
CA GLY A 273 8.77 12.34 5.39
C GLY A 273 9.69 13.54 5.15
N ARG A 274 11.01 13.33 5.06
CA ARG A 274 12.02 14.39 4.99
C ARG A 274 11.83 15.36 3.84
N ASN A 275 11.31 14.91 2.71
CA ASN A 275 11.11 15.72 1.52
C ASN A 275 9.85 16.60 1.55
N ALA A 276 9.07 16.59 2.65
CA ALA A 276 7.87 17.42 2.77
C ALA A 276 8.10 18.93 2.47
N PRO A 277 9.21 19.57 2.87
CA PRO A 277 9.48 20.96 2.49
C PRO A 277 9.60 21.15 0.97
N TRP A 278 10.22 20.21 0.25
CA TRP A 278 10.31 20.27 -1.22
C TRP A 278 8.96 20.15 -1.90
N LEU A 279 8.15 19.21 -1.43
CA LEU A 279 6.78 19.00 -1.95
C LEU A 279 5.91 20.23 -1.71
N ALA A 280 6.01 20.85 -0.53
CA ALA A 280 5.31 22.09 -0.22
C ALA A 280 5.84 23.28 -1.04
N LEU A 281 7.13 23.32 -1.38
CA LEU A 281 7.71 24.34 -2.25
C LEU A 281 7.23 24.18 -3.71
N GLU A 282 7.15 22.94 -4.20
CA GLU A 282 6.56 22.65 -5.52
C GLU A 282 5.08 23.10 -5.56
N LEU A 283 4.30 22.71 -4.54
CA LEU A 283 2.91 23.14 -4.41
C LEU A 283 2.77 24.68 -4.35
N LYS A 284 3.65 25.37 -3.61
CA LYS A 284 3.67 26.84 -3.54
C LYS A 284 3.88 27.49 -4.91
N ARG A 285 4.76 26.88 -5.74
CA ARG A 285 5.15 27.40 -7.06
C ARG A 285 4.28 26.89 -8.21
N GLU A 286 3.28 26.07 -7.93
CA GLU A 286 2.37 25.54 -8.96
C GLU A 286 1.71 26.67 -9.76
N GLY A 287 1.78 26.59 -11.10
CA GLY A 287 1.21 27.60 -11.98
C GLY A 287 1.89 28.98 -11.95
N ALA A 288 3.06 29.10 -11.31
CA ALA A 288 3.80 30.34 -11.24
C ALA A 288 4.23 30.78 -12.65
N PRO A 289 3.98 32.07 -13.06
CA PRO A 289 4.49 32.60 -14.31
C PRO A 289 6.03 32.69 -14.27
N GLU A 290 6.66 32.70 -15.44
CA GLU A 290 8.11 32.89 -15.54
C GLU A 290 8.50 34.24 -14.91
N GLY A 291 9.45 34.25 -13.96
CA GLY A 291 9.84 35.41 -13.18
C GLY A 291 8.91 35.78 -12.03
N ALA A 292 8.04 34.87 -11.59
CA ALA A 292 7.18 35.09 -10.43
C ALA A 292 7.99 35.49 -9.18
N ASP A 293 7.40 36.43 -8.41
CA ASP A 293 7.96 36.87 -7.12
C ASP A 293 8.16 35.66 -6.16
N ILE A 294 9.17 35.75 -5.30
CA ILE A 294 9.42 34.82 -4.22
C ILE A 294 8.20 34.64 -3.26
N HIS A 295 7.33 35.64 -3.24
CA HIS A 295 6.08 35.63 -2.48
C HIS A 295 4.90 34.99 -3.22
N TYR A 296 5.09 34.56 -4.47
CA TYR A 296 4.04 33.85 -5.20
C TYR A 296 3.57 32.61 -4.44
N ARG A 297 2.26 32.39 -4.44
CA ARG A 297 1.60 31.23 -3.82
C ARG A 297 0.47 30.74 -4.70
N SER A 298 0.45 29.45 -4.99
CA SER A 298 -0.69 28.83 -5.64
C SER A 298 -1.94 28.85 -4.75
N GLU A 299 -3.11 28.72 -5.33
CA GLU A 299 -4.39 28.61 -4.61
C GLU A 299 -4.39 27.38 -3.69
N ARG A 300 -3.95 26.22 -4.18
CA ARG A 300 -3.84 24.98 -3.40
C ARG A 300 -2.89 25.10 -2.19
N TYR A 301 -1.81 25.87 -2.32
CA TYR A 301 -0.92 26.14 -1.19
C TYR A 301 -1.61 27.03 -0.13
N ALA A 302 -2.39 28.02 -0.56
CA ALA A 302 -3.17 28.85 0.35
C ALA A 302 -4.26 28.04 1.07
N ASP A 303 -4.93 27.12 0.36
CA ASP A 303 -5.91 26.20 0.91
C ASP A 303 -5.29 25.24 1.94
N TRP A 304 -4.09 24.73 1.67
CA TRP A 304 -3.35 23.92 2.65
C TRP A 304 -3.04 24.73 3.92
N ILE A 305 -2.59 25.99 3.81
CA ILE A 305 -2.36 26.85 4.98
C ILE A 305 -3.65 27.03 5.78
N ALA A 306 -4.76 27.33 5.12
CA ALA A 306 -6.06 27.48 5.76
C ALA A 306 -6.49 26.20 6.47
N HIS A 307 -6.22 25.03 5.89
CA HIS A 307 -6.47 23.75 6.51
C HIS A 307 -5.60 23.54 7.77
N VAL A 308 -4.30 23.83 7.71
CA VAL A 308 -3.42 23.78 8.89
C VAL A 308 -3.92 24.70 9.99
N GLN A 309 -4.43 25.89 9.67
CA GLN A 309 -4.96 26.83 10.64
C GLN A 309 -6.18 26.30 11.39
N THR A 310 -6.95 25.36 10.82
CA THR A 310 -8.06 24.71 11.55
C THR A 310 -7.52 23.81 12.67
N ALA A 311 -6.37 23.16 12.45
CA ALA A 311 -5.69 22.32 13.43
C ALA A 311 -4.86 23.13 14.44
N LEU A 312 -4.24 24.20 13.98
CA LEU A 312 -3.32 25.08 14.72
C LEU A 312 -3.74 26.55 14.62
N PRO A 313 -4.78 26.99 15.39
CA PRO A 313 -5.33 28.37 15.27
C PRO A 313 -4.35 29.50 15.62
N GLN A 314 -3.21 29.17 16.24
CA GLN A 314 -2.12 30.12 16.52
C GLN A 314 -1.20 30.37 15.32
N VAL A 315 -1.26 29.54 14.28
CA VAL A 315 -0.49 29.71 13.04
C VAL A 315 -1.15 30.78 12.18
N ILE A 316 -0.37 31.79 11.79
CA ILE A 316 -0.81 32.87 10.88
C ILE A 316 -0.45 32.50 9.45
N ASP A 317 0.75 31.94 9.26
CA ASP A 317 1.31 31.67 7.94
C ASP A 317 2.34 30.56 7.97
N ILE A 318 2.50 29.90 6.84
CA ILE A 318 3.53 28.90 6.60
C ILE A 318 4.27 29.31 5.35
N ASP A 319 5.59 29.39 5.44
CA ASP A 319 6.46 29.62 4.31
C ASP A 319 7.42 28.45 4.14
N VAL A 320 7.84 28.17 2.91
CA VAL A 320 8.91 27.24 2.62
C VAL A 320 10.04 28.03 1.98
N ARG A 321 11.24 27.85 2.51
CA ARG A 321 12.44 28.57 2.04
C ARG A 321 13.50 27.59 1.58
N GLU A 322 14.11 27.97 0.49
CA GLU A 322 15.33 27.36 -0.03
C GLU A 322 16.52 28.24 0.41
N ARG A 323 17.57 27.63 0.95
CA ARG A 323 18.80 28.33 1.29
C ARG A 323 19.58 28.69 0.03
N GLU A 324 20.21 29.84 0.02
CA GLU A 324 20.99 30.34 -1.14
C GLU A 324 22.33 29.61 -1.31
N ASP A 325 22.91 29.12 -0.22
CA ASP A 325 24.25 28.54 -0.19
C ASP A 325 24.29 27.04 -0.55
N ASP A 326 23.32 26.25 -0.12
CA ASP A 326 23.29 24.78 -0.29
C ASP A 326 22.00 24.27 -0.94
N HIS A 327 21.07 25.16 -1.28
CA HIS A 327 19.78 24.83 -1.89
C HIS A 327 18.91 23.87 -1.06
N HIS A 328 19.11 23.80 0.27
CA HIS A 328 18.26 22.98 1.12
C HIS A 328 16.94 23.69 1.45
N ALA A 329 15.83 22.95 1.40
CA ALA A 329 14.51 23.47 1.71
C ALA A 329 14.08 23.17 3.15
N TYR A 330 13.35 24.11 3.79
CA TYR A 330 12.84 23.99 5.15
C TYR A 330 11.58 24.82 5.38
N PHE A 331 10.78 24.43 6.36
CA PHE A 331 9.59 25.18 6.77
C PHE A 331 9.95 26.38 7.66
N VAL A 332 9.17 27.45 7.53
CA VAL A 332 9.13 28.60 8.46
C VAL A 332 7.68 28.87 8.82
N VAL A 333 7.31 28.68 10.06
CA VAL A 333 5.93 28.89 10.56
C VAL A 333 5.86 30.22 11.30
N SER A 334 4.92 31.08 10.90
CA SER A 334 4.62 32.34 11.56
C SER A 334 3.46 32.17 12.53
N TYR A 335 3.65 32.57 13.76
CA TYR A 335 2.67 32.46 14.85
C TYR A 335 2.11 33.83 15.27
N LYS A 336 0.95 33.83 15.93
CA LYS A 336 0.39 35.02 16.59
C LYS A 336 1.43 35.59 17.56
N GLY A 337 1.60 36.92 17.56
CA GLY A 337 2.65 37.61 18.33
C GLY A 337 3.89 37.92 17.51
N ASP A 338 3.82 37.82 16.21
CA ASP A 338 4.80 38.25 15.20
C ASP A 338 6.17 37.58 15.31
N PHE A 339 6.19 36.32 15.69
CA PHE A 339 7.42 35.53 15.68
C PHE A 339 7.37 34.38 14.68
N LYS A 340 8.52 34.08 14.08
CA LYS A 340 8.70 33.04 13.05
C LYS A 340 9.60 31.94 13.59
N VAL A 341 9.18 30.70 13.39
CA VAL A 341 9.91 29.51 13.86
C VAL A 341 10.29 28.66 12.66
N PRO A 342 11.58 28.48 12.36
CA PRO A 342 12.05 27.57 11.32
C PRO A 342 11.97 26.10 11.80
N SER A 343 12.06 25.15 10.85
CA SER A 343 11.95 23.70 11.09
C SER A 343 12.67 23.21 12.35
N PRO A 344 13.92 23.61 12.67
CA PRO A 344 14.61 23.15 13.89
C PRO A 344 13.92 23.50 15.21
N GLY A 345 13.12 24.56 15.21
CA GLY A 345 12.39 25.03 16.39
C GLY A 345 10.94 24.51 16.49
N LEU A 346 10.45 23.81 15.48
CA LEU A 346 9.09 23.28 15.48
C LEU A 346 8.98 22.05 16.38
N SER A 347 7.81 21.86 17.02
CA SER A 347 7.51 20.64 17.75
C SER A 347 7.20 19.49 16.78
N ASP A 348 7.38 18.23 17.25
CA ASP A 348 7.02 17.05 16.47
C ASP A 348 5.55 17.08 16.05
N GLY A 349 4.65 17.48 16.94
CA GLY A 349 3.22 17.61 16.64
C GLY A 349 2.95 18.62 15.53
N THR A 350 3.69 19.74 15.49
CA THR A 350 3.57 20.72 14.39
C THR A 350 4.07 20.11 13.08
N LEU A 351 5.25 19.48 13.05
CA LEU A 351 5.79 18.82 11.87
C LEU A 351 4.85 17.72 11.34
N ARG A 352 4.24 16.93 12.24
CA ARG A 352 3.23 15.94 11.90
C ARG A 352 2.04 16.56 11.18
N ILE A 353 1.47 17.60 11.77
CA ILE A 353 0.31 18.28 11.20
C ILE A 353 0.67 18.85 9.83
N LEU A 354 1.81 19.55 9.68
CA LEU A 354 2.24 20.09 8.40
C LEU A 354 2.36 19.00 7.34
N THR A 355 3.03 17.89 7.66
CA THR A 355 3.28 16.80 6.72
C THR A 355 2.01 16.06 6.34
N LEU A 356 1.21 15.64 7.34
CA LEU A 356 0.03 14.80 7.07
C LEU A 356 -1.09 15.61 6.40
N THR A 357 -1.22 16.90 6.71
CA THR A 357 -2.21 17.76 6.04
C THR A 357 -1.79 18.20 4.65
N LEU A 358 -0.49 18.13 4.31
CA LEU A 358 0.03 18.44 2.99
C LEU A 358 -0.36 17.36 1.95
N LEU A 359 -0.44 16.09 2.36
CA LEU A 359 -0.57 14.94 1.46
C LEU A 359 -1.71 15.05 0.44
N PRO A 360 -2.96 15.42 0.79
CA PRO A 360 -4.04 15.53 -0.19
C PRO A 360 -3.87 16.66 -1.20
N TYR A 361 -2.97 17.60 -0.94
CA TYR A 361 -2.68 18.74 -1.83
C TYR A 361 -1.55 18.45 -2.83
N LEU A 362 -0.90 17.29 -2.74
CA LEU A 362 0.19 16.93 -3.65
C LEU A 362 -0.36 16.48 -5.01
N ASP A 363 0.31 16.89 -6.09
CA ASP A 363 -0.02 16.46 -7.45
C ASP A 363 0.20 14.97 -7.65
N LYS A 364 1.28 14.46 -7.07
CA LYS A 364 1.62 13.05 -7.13
C LYS A 364 1.50 12.43 -5.75
N GLN A 365 0.34 11.82 -5.51
CA GLN A 365 0.10 11.04 -4.31
C GLN A 365 0.59 9.60 -4.51
N PRO A 366 1.05 8.89 -3.45
CA PRO A 366 1.29 7.46 -3.52
C PRO A 366 -0.05 6.73 -3.75
N ALA A 367 -0.05 5.68 -4.58
CA ALA A 367 -1.27 4.90 -4.77
C ALA A 367 -1.71 4.18 -3.50
N ILE A 368 -0.75 3.83 -2.64
CA ILE A 368 -1.01 3.23 -1.33
C ILE A 368 -0.16 3.97 -0.29
N LEU A 369 -0.84 4.55 0.69
CA LEU A 369 -0.23 5.17 1.86
C LEU A 369 -0.56 4.35 3.10
N VAL A 370 0.46 3.92 3.80
CA VAL A 370 0.34 3.22 5.08
C VAL A 370 1.02 4.04 6.15
N THR A 371 0.41 4.22 7.31
CA THR A 371 1.05 4.87 8.45
C THR A 371 0.56 4.32 9.77
N GLU A 372 1.42 4.33 10.78
CA GLU A 372 1.09 3.90 12.13
C GLU A 372 0.88 5.11 13.04
N GLU A 373 -0.21 5.07 13.80
CA GLU A 373 -0.53 6.02 14.86
C GLU A 373 -0.28 7.49 14.44
N PRO A 374 -0.88 7.95 13.33
CA PRO A 374 -0.64 9.30 12.81
C PRO A 374 -1.00 10.40 13.82
N GLU A 375 -1.83 10.07 14.82
CA GLU A 375 -2.25 10.95 15.90
C GLU A 375 -1.23 11.11 17.03
N ASN A 376 -0.19 10.29 17.09
CA ASN A 376 0.80 10.36 18.17
C ASN A 376 1.48 11.72 18.26
N GLY A 377 1.54 12.30 19.44
CA GLY A 377 2.13 13.62 19.67
C GLY A 377 1.32 14.80 19.12
N ILE A 378 0.13 14.56 18.59
CA ILE A 378 -0.81 15.60 18.13
C ILE A 378 -1.83 15.91 19.22
N HIS A 379 -2.10 17.20 19.43
CA HIS A 379 -3.16 17.61 20.35
C HIS A 379 -4.53 17.08 19.87
N PRO A 380 -5.41 16.53 20.75
CA PRO A 380 -6.69 15.92 20.38
C PRO A 380 -7.57 16.74 19.43
N ARG A 381 -7.57 18.06 19.56
CA ARG A 381 -8.33 18.98 18.67
C ARG A 381 -7.82 18.98 17.21
N ALA A 382 -6.55 18.66 16.98
CA ALA A 382 -5.96 18.66 15.66
C ALA A 382 -6.04 17.28 14.96
N ILE A 383 -6.35 16.21 15.71
CA ILE A 383 -6.47 14.85 15.17
C ILE A 383 -7.55 14.80 14.07
N GLU A 384 -8.65 15.52 14.25
CA GLU A 384 -9.74 15.54 13.26
C GLU A 384 -9.28 16.07 11.90
N ALA A 385 -8.52 17.18 11.87
CA ALA A 385 -7.98 17.74 10.63
C ALA A 385 -7.01 16.77 9.94
N VAL A 386 -6.17 16.06 10.70
CA VAL A 386 -5.26 15.04 10.16
C VAL A 386 -6.03 13.87 9.56
N LEU A 387 -7.05 13.35 10.26
CA LEU A 387 -7.87 12.25 9.73
C LEU A 387 -8.67 12.66 8.49
N GLN A 388 -9.20 13.89 8.48
CA GLN A 388 -9.87 14.45 7.32
C GLN A 388 -8.91 14.51 6.13
N SER A 389 -7.67 14.99 6.33
CA SER A 389 -6.64 15.01 5.29
C SER A 389 -6.39 13.61 4.72
N LEU A 390 -6.11 12.64 5.59
CA LEU A 390 -5.83 11.27 5.17
C LEU A 390 -7.02 10.62 4.44
N SER A 391 -8.24 10.88 4.90
CA SER A 391 -9.46 10.32 4.28
C SER A 391 -9.87 11.03 2.99
N SER A 392 -9.33 12.22 2.70
CA SER A 392 -9.58 12.98 1.46
C SER A 392 -8.56 12.73 0.35
N MET A 393 -7.65 11.79 0.52
CA MET A 393 -6.73 11.34 -0.54
C MET A 393 -7.47 10.37 -1.48
N TYR A 394 -8.30 10.92 -2.38
CA TYR A 394 -9.23 10.12 -3.21
C TYR A 394 -8.56 9.23 -4.26
N ASP A 395 -7.33 9.58 -4.67
CA ASP A 395 -6.55 8.81 -5.65
C ASP A 395 -5.64 7.77 -4.98
N SER A 396 -5.71 7.65 -3.64
CA SER A 396 -4.89 6.78 -2.81
C SER A 396 -5.72 5.81 -2.00
N GLN A 397 -5.17 4.65 -1.71
CA GLN A 397 -5.62 3.81 -0.60
C GLN A 397 -4.82 4.18 0.65
N VAL A 398 -5.51 4.56 1.72
CA VAL A 398 -4.87 4.99 2.96
C VAL A 398 -5.24 4.05 4.09
N TRP A 399 -4.24 3.41 4.68
CA TRP A 399 -4.42 2.49 5.81
C TRP A 399 -3.64 2.97 7.01
N VAL A 400 -4.34 3.15 8.11
CA VAL A 400 -3.77 3.64 9.37
C VAL A 400 -3.99 2.65 10.49
N SER A 401 -3.03 2.49 11.41
CA SER A 401 -3.30 1.90 12.70
C SER A 401 -3.54 2.99 13.73
N SER A 402 -4.38 2.71 14.71
CA SER A 402 -4.64 3.64 15.81
C SER A 402 -5.00 2.92 17.10
N HIS A 403 -4.58 3.52 18.21
CA HIS A 403 -5.00 3.20 19.57
C HIS A 403 -5.80 4.32 20.21
N SER A 404 -6.11 5.38 19.47
CA SER A 404 -6.78 6.57 20.01
C SER A 404 -8.29 6.43 19.98
N PRO A 405 -8.98 6.54 21.12
CA PRO A 405 -10.43 6.64 21.16
C PRO A 405 -10.97 7.81 20.33
N VAL A 406 -10.20 8.89 20.20
CA VAL A 406 -10.57 10.08 19.39
C VAL A 406 -10.63 9.74 17.91
N VAL A 407 -9.64 8.98 17.41
CA VAL A 407 -9.62 8.48 16.01
C VAL A 407 -10.83 7.58 15.76
N LEU A 408 -11.08 6.65 16.67
CA LEU A 408 -12.17 5.69 16.55
C LEU A 408 -13.56 6.34 16.64
N ALA A 409 -13.73 7.36 17.45
CA ALA A 409 -14.99 8.11 17.53
C ALA A 409 -15.35 8.80 16.19
N ARG A 410 -14.37 9.02 15.30
CA ARG A 410 -14.55 9.62 13.97
C ARG A 410 -14.60 8.61 12.83
N ALA A 411 -14.12 7.38 13.06
CA ALA A 411 -14.13 6.33 12.07
C ALA A 411 -15.55 5.78 11.86
N LYS A 412 -15.85 5.40 10.61
CA LYS A 412 -17.07 4.66 10.29
C LYS A 412 -16.83 3.16 10.46
N LEU A 413 -17.91 2.42 10.76
CA LEU A 413 -17.84 0.98 11.01
C LEU A 413 -17.26 0.19 9.83
N ASP A 414 -17.60 0.59 8.61
CA ASP A 414 -17.11 -0.01 7.36
C ASP A 414 -15.62 0.30 7.06
N GLN A 415 -15.06 1.29 7.76
CA GLN A 415 -13.63 1.64 7.67
C GLN A 415 -12.77 0.84 8.65
N LEU A 416 -13.37 0.20 9.68
CA LEU A 416 -12.63 -0.49 10.72
C LEU A 416 -12.17 -1.89 10.27
N LEU A 417 -10.94 -2.23 10.67
CA LEU A 417 -10.41 -3.59 10.72
C LEU A 417 -9.95 -3.86 12.15
N CYS A 418 -10.63 -4.78 12.84
CA CYS A 418 -10.38 -5.13 14.23
C CYS A 418 -9.44 -6.35 14.29
N ALA A 419 -8.28 -6.16 14.92
CA ALA A 419 -7.33 -7.22 15.19
C ALA A 419 -7.67 -7.87 16.53
N ARG A 420 -7.95 -9.17 16.54
CA ARG A 420 -8.25 -9.92 17.74
C ARG A 420 -7.45 -11.22 17.83
N LEU A 421 -7.24 -11.69 19.04
CA LEU A 421 -6.67 -13.04 19.25
C LEU A 421 -7.76 -14.09 19.00
N ALA A 422 -7.45 -15.05 18.13
CA ALA A 422 -8.28 -16.23 17.94
C ALA A 422 -8.17 -17.18 19.16
N SER A 423 -9.18 -18.01 19.36
CA SER A 423 -9.21 -19.00 20.45
C SER A 423 -8.03 -19.99 20.42
N GLU A 424 -7.46 -20.23 19.24
CA GLU A 424 -6.34 -21.14 19.02
C GLU A 424 -4.95 -20.45 19.04
N GLY A 425 -4.89 -19.17 19.38
CA GLY A 425 -3.65 -18.42 19.62
C GLY A 425 -3.07 -17.68 18.41
N GLY A 426 -3.74 -17.67 17.27
CA GLY A 426 -3.41 -16.81 16.12
C GLY A 426 -4.10 -15.46 16.20
N VAL A 427 -3.75 -14.56 15.28
CA VAL A 427 -4.44 -13.27 15.11
C VAL A 427 -5.43 -13.36 13.94
N GLU A 428 -6.64 -12.87 14.17
CA GLU A 428 -7.67 -12.67 13.15
C GLU A 428 -7.90 -11.18 12.90
N MET A 429 -8.13 -10.82 11.65
CA MET A 429 -8.58 -9.49 11.25
C MET A 429 -10.05 -9.56 10.84
N VAL A 430 -10.91 -8.84 11.54
CA VAL A 430 -12.35 -8.84 11.33
C VAL A 430 -12.78 -7.44 10.91
N ALA A 431 -13.58 -7.34 9.83
CA ALA A 431 -14.18 -6.05 9.46
C ALA A 431 -15.09 -5.56 10.59
N GLY A 432 -15.13 -4.25 10.82
CA GLY A 432 -15.99 -3.68 11.88
C GLY A 432 -17.46 -4.07 11.71
N THR A 433 -17.94 -4.17 10.46
CA THR A 433 -19.29 -4.64 10.11
C THR A 433 -19.57 -6.08 10.53
N ASP A 434 -18.53 -6.91 10.57
CA ASP A 434 -18.64 -8.35 10.87
C ASP A 434 -18.22 -8.69 12.31
N HIS A 435 -17.81 -7.66 13.08
CA HIS A 435 -17.34 -7.84 14.44
C HIS A 435 -18.48 -8.28 15.37
N PRO A 436 -18.40 -9.44 16.05
CA PRO A 436 -19.53 -10.01 16.81
C PRO A 436 -20.14 -9.07 17.85
N ARG A 437 -19.29 -8.29 18.53
CA ARG A 437 -19.74 -7.34 19.56
C ARG A 437 -20.32 -6.04 19.00
N LEU A 438 -20.21 -5.79 17.69
CA LEU A 438 -20.73 -4.62 17.00
C LEU A 438 -21.98 -4.92 16.17
N GLN A 439 -22.38 -6.18 15.99
CA GLN A 439 -23.55 -6.57 15.20
C GLN A 439 -24.85 -5.92 15.71
N GLU A 440 -24.99 -5.73 17.01
CA GLU A 440 -26.13 -5.09 17.64
C GLU A 440 -25.94 -3.59 17.90
N TRP A 441 -24.78 -3.05 17.53
CA TRP A 441 -24.48 -1.63 17.76
C TRP A 441 -25.40 -0.73 16.91
N ARG A 442 -26.07 0.22 17.57
CA ARG A 442 -27.04 1.15 16.95
C ARG A 442 -26.57 2.62 16.97
N GLY A 443 -25.27 2.88 17.26
CA GLY A 443 -24.73 4.24 17.32
C GLY A 443 -25.02 5.01 18.61
N GLY A 444 -25.59 4.37 19.63
CA GLY A 444 -25.90 5.04 20.92
C GLY A 444 -24.66 5.35 21.76
N ILE A 445 -23.58 4.63 21.58
CA ILE A 445 -22.26 4.86 22.19
C ILE A 445 -21.26 4.95 21.04
N ASP A 446 -20.37 5.94 21.06
CA ASP A 446 -19.37 6.08 20.01
C ASP A 446 -18.32 4.94 20.05
N LEU A 447 -17.69 4.66 18.90
CA LEU A 447 -16.72 3.58 18.75
C LEU A 447 -15.47 3.78 19.64
N GLY A 448 -15.09 5.02 19.93
CA GLY A 448 -13.97 5.34 20.82
C GLY A 448 -14.25 4.91 22.25
N SER A 449 -15.46 5.15 22.74
CA SER A 449 -15.92 4.69 24.07
C SER A 449 -15.97 3.17 24.16
N LEU A 450 -16.43 2.48 23.10
CA LEU A 450 -16.44 1.01 23.04
C LEU A 450 -15.01 0.44 23.03
N PHE A 451 -14.11 1.09 22.36
CA PHE A 451 -12.69 0.70 22.35
C PHE A 451 -12.06 0.87 23.74
N ALA A 452 -12.26 2.04 24.37
CA ALA A 452 -11.78 2.31 25.73
C ALA A 452 -12.32 1.31 26.76
N ALA A 453 -13.53 0.79 26.55
CA ALA A 453 -14.13 -0.26 27.36
C ALA A 453 -13.64 -1.69 27.01
N GLY A 454 -12.67 -1.84 26.07
CA GLY A 454 -12.13 -3.14 25.68
C GLY A 454 -13.07 -3.98 24.80
N VAL A 455 -14.06 -3.39 24.15
CA VAL A 455 -15.03 -4.10 23.29
C VAL A 455 -14.42 -4.48 21.95
N LEU A 456 -13.47 -3.70 21.43
CA LEU A 456 -12.87 -3.83 20.09
C LEU A 456 -11.48 -4.48 20.10
N GLY A 457 -10.97 -4.92 21.23
CA GLY A 457 -9.62 -5.49 21.38
C GLY A 457 -9.60 -6.87 22.03
#